data_e8cd18d9927ce434bfb4ece21f5647f5
#
_entry.id   e8cd18d9927ce434bfb4ece21f5647f5
#
_cell.length_a   1.000
_cell.length_b   1.000
_cell.length_c   1.000
_cell.angle_alpha   90.00
_cell.angle_beta   90.00
_cell.angle_gamma   90.00
#
_symmetry.space_group_name_H-M   'P 1'
#
loop_
_entity.id
_entity.type
_entity.pdbx_description
1 polymer ?
#
loop_
_entity_poly.entity_id
_entity_poly.type
_entity_poly.pdbx_seq_one_letter_code
_entity_poly.pdbx_strand_id
1 'polypeptide(L)'
;ARIAESWRTQRWDSLVSNGPAWHDRFPGMEFSDHGPDEYVPKESVADYFVAYAKKINAPIRAGVEVTRVEKIRGRRQYRVETSEGIIETNNLVIATGPFQNPVVPNIVPENQNVVQMHSIDYRNPANLPGGGVLVVGSGSSGVQIADELLQFGKKVYLSVGPHDRPPRRYRGLDYVWWLGVLGHWDEQTPTS
;
A
#
# COMPACT_ATOMS: atom_id res chain seq x y z
N ALA A 1 -3.89 -12.11 -12.23
CA ALA A 1 -4.37 -10.97 -11.42
C ALA A 1 -5.06 -9.94 -12.33
N ARG A 2 -6.00 -9.17 -11.82
CA ARG A 2 -6.67 -8.04 -12.48
C ARG A 2 -6.07 -6.72 -11.97
N ILE A 3 -6.42 -5.60 -12.60
CA ILE A 3 -6.02 -4.27 -12.14
C ILE A 3 -6.50 -4.05 -10.69
N ALA A 4 -5.63 -3.49 -9.86
CA ALA A 4 -5.88 -3.19 -8.45
C ALA A 4 -6.25 -4.42 -7.58
N GLU A 5 -5.84 -5.62 -7.95
CA GLU A 5 -6.15 -6.85 -7.21
C GLU A 5 -5.71 -6.78 -5.74
N SER A 6 -4.49 -6.27 -5.46
CA SER A 6 -3.98 -6.16 -4.10
C SER A 6 -4.80 -5.21 -3.20
N TRP A 7 -5.41 -4.18 -3.76
CA TRP A 7 -6.32 -3.30 -3.04
C TRP A 7 -7.59 -4.04 -2.60
N ARG A 8 -8.10 -4.95 -3.42
CA ARG A 8 -9.32 -5.71 -3.15
C ARG A 8 -9.10 -6.91 -2.24
N THR A 9 -7.95 -7.59 -2.37
CA THR A 9 -7.74 -8.90 -1.74
C THR A 9 -6.73 -8.92 -0.60
N GLN A 10 -5.80 -7.95 -0.57
CA GLN A 10 -4.69 -7.94 0.38
C GLN A 10 -4.77 -6.80 1.41
N ARG A 11 -5.94 -6.25 1.61
CA ARG A 11 -6.16 -5.12 2.54
C ARG A 11 -7.34 -5.42 3.46
N TRP A 12 -7.31 -4.82 4.65
CA TRP A 12 -8.43 -4.89 5.61
C TRP A 12 -9.62 -4.07 5.14
N ASP A 13 -10.78 -4.37 5.71
CA ASP A 13 -12.06 -3.90 5.16
C ASP A 13 -12.23 -2.39 5.24
N SER A 14 -11.77 -1.77 6.33
CA SER A 14 -11.89 -0.32 6.57
C SER A 14 -10.77 0.52 5.98
N LEU A 15 -9.84 -0.08 5.20
CA LEU A 15 -8.72 0.69 4.65
C LEU A 15 -9.21 1.85 3.78
N VAL A 16 -8.66 3.01 4.05
CA VAL A 16 -8.78 4.19 3.20
C VAL A 16 -7.41 4.62 2.65
N SER A 17 -7.40 5.48 1.65
CA SER A 17 -6.17 6.08 1.10
C SER A 17 -5.34 6.77 2.19
N ASN A 18 -4.02 6.82 2.02
CA ASN A 18 -3.14 7.50 2.96
C ASN A 18 -3.16 9.02 2.83
N GLY A 19 -3.46 9.53 1.65
CA GLY A 19 -3.65 10.94 1.36
C GLY A 19 -5.11 11.28 1.10
N PRO A 20 -5.49 12.54 1.19
CA PRO A 20 -6.81 13.00 0.77
C PRO A 20 -6.98 12.87 -0.75
N ALA A 21 -8.21 12.82 -1.23
CA ALA A 21 -8.56 12.61 -2.65
C ALA A 21 -7.86 13.61 -3.60
N TRP A 22 -7.70 14.86 -3.19
CA TRP A 22 -7.00 15.87 -4.01
C TRP A 22 -5.52 15.54 -4.24
N HIS A 23 -4.89 14.80 -3.30
CA HIS A 23 -3.48 14.43 -3.38
C HIS A 23 -3.27 13.07 -4.08
N ASP A 24 -4.06 12.06 -3.74
CA ASP A 24 -3.84 10.66 -4.18
C ASP A 24 -4.38 10.39 -5.59
N ARG A 25 -4.75 11.43 -6.32
CA ARG A 25 -5.23 11.35 -7.71
C ARG A 25 -4.11 11.29 -8.73
N PHE A 26 -4.38 10.68 -9.87
CA PHE A 26 -3.50 10.73 -11.04
C PHE A 26 -3.76 11.98 -11.90
N PRO A 27 -2.78 12.39 -12.72
CA PRO A 27 -2.93 13.53 -13.61
C PRO A 27 -4.16 13.44 -14.51
N GLY A 28 -4.95 14.51 -14.53
CA GLY A 28 -6.12 14.61 -15.41
C GLY A 28 -7.35 13.78 -15.01
N MET A 29 -7.37 13.19 -13.80
CA MET A 29 -8.55 12.48 -13.29
C MET A 29 -8.68 12.66 -11.79
N GLU A 30 -9.85 13.06 -11.33
CA GLU A 30 -10.18 13.23 -9.92
C GLU A 30 -11.04 12.07 -9.40
N PHE A 31 -11.17 11.94 -8.09
CA PHE A 31 -12.16 11.08 -7.47
C PHE A 31 -13.51 11.80 -7.49
N SER A 32 -14.34 11.54 -8.49
CA SER A 32 -15.59 12.27 -8.73
C SER A 32 -16.64 12.12 -7.63
N ASP A 33 -16.61 11.00 -6.91
CA ASP A 33 -17.62 10.62 -5.94
C ASP A 33 -17.19 10.90 -4.49
N HIS A 34 -16.06 11.59 -4.32
CA HIS A 34 -15.46 11.91 -3.02
C HIS A 34 -15.11 13.38 -2.93
N GLY A 35 -15.30 13.95 -1.73
CA GLY A 35 -14.83 15.31 -1.43
C GLY A 35 -13.30 15.41 -1.50
N PRO A 36 -12.74 16.58 -1.84
CA PRO A 36 -11.31 16.73 -2.03
C PRO A 36 -10.48 16.34 -0.80
N ASP A 37 -10.97 16.60 0.40
CA ASP A 37 -10.29 16.32 1.67
C ASP A 37 -10.65 14.95 2.28
N GLU A 38 -11.46 14.14 1.60
CA GLU A 38 -11.81 12.80 2.04
C GLU A 38 -10.68 11.81 1.79
N TYR A 39 -10.55 10.83 2.70
CA TYR A 39 -9.72 9.65 2.50
C TYR A 39 -10.56 8.59 1.81
N VAL A 40 -10.14 8.20 0.63
CA VAL A 40 -10.93 7.36 -0.27
C VAL A 40 -10.91 5.90 0.17
N PRO A 41 -12.07 5.22 0.33
CA PRO A 41 -12.14 3.81 0.64
C PRO A 41 -11.42 2.94 -0.39
N LYS A 42 -10.84 1.83 0.06
CA LYS A 42 -10.01 0.93 -0.78
C LYS A 42 -10.72 0.48 -2.07
N GLU A 43 -12.02 0.21 -2.02
CA GLU A 43 -12.77 -0.21 -3.19
C GLU A 43 -12.90 0.90 -4.22
N SER A 44 -13.17 2.12 -3.77
CA SER A 44 -13.19 3.30 -4.64
C SER A 44 -11.82 3.60 -5.26
N VAL A 45 -10.73 3.40 -4.50
CA VAL A 45 -9.36 3.49 -5.04
C VAL A 45 -9.12 2.43 -6.11
N ALA A 46 -9.57 1.20 -5.88
CA ALA A 46 -9.43 0.11 -6.85
C ALA A 46 -10.24 0.38 -8.14
N ASP A 47 -11.45 0.90 -8.01
CA ASP A 47 -12.29 1.28 -9.15
C ASP A 47 -11.70 2.46 -9.92
N TYR A 48 -11.14 3.43 -9.20
CA TYR A 48 -10.42 4.56 -9.79
C TYR A 48 -9.23 4.10 -10.65
N PHE A 49 -8.42 3.13 -10.20
CA PHE A 49 -7.33 2.59 -10.99
C PHE A 49 -7.81 1.91 -12.27
N VAL A 50 -8.91 1.17 -12.20
CA VAL A 50 -9.53 0.56 -13.39
C VAL A 50 -10.02 1.64 -14.36
N ALA A 51 -10.71 2.64 -13.87
CA ALA A 51 -11.22 3.75 -14.66
C ALA A 51 -10.08 4.56 -15.29
N TYR A 52 -9.01 4.82 -14.54
CA TYR A 52 -7.85 5.53 -15.05
C TYR A 52 -7.12 4.74 -16.15
N ALA A 53 -6.89 3.46 -15.94
CA ALA A 53 -6.29 2.60 -16.97
C ALA A 53 -7.10 2.59 -18.27
N LYS A 54 -8.43 2.58 -18.17
CA LYS A 54 -9.33 2.70 -19.32
C LYS A 54 -9.23 4.07 -19.98
N LYS A 55 -9.20 5.14 -19.18
CA LYS A 55 -9.12 6.53 -19.68
C LYS A 55 -7.87 6.77 -20.53
N ILE A 56 -6.73 6.26 -20.10
CA ILE A 56 -5.45 6.41 -20.81
C ILE A 56 -5.21 5.31 -21.85
N ASN A 57 -6.16 4.41 -22.02
CA ASN A 57 -6.03 3.23 -22.90
C ASN A 57 -4.73 2.46 -22.63
N ALA A 58 -4.42 2.19 -21.36
CA ALA A 58 -3.19 1.52 -20.96
C ALA A 58 -3.09 0.12 -21.54
N PRO A 59 -1.98 -0.28 -22.19
CA PRO A 59 -1.80 -1.60 -22.81
C PRO A 59 -1.46 -2.66 -21.76
N ILE A 60 -2.39 -2.97 -20.87
CA ILE A 60 -2.21 -3.90 -19.75
C ILE A 60 -2.50 -5.32 -20.18
N ARG A 61 -1.57 -6.23 -19.93
CA ARG A 61 -1.77 -7.68 -20.03
C ARG A 61 -1.97 -8.27 -18.64
N ALA A 62 -3.21 -8.57 -18.29
CA ALA A 62 -3.55 -9.22 -17.04
C ALA A 62 -3.35 -10.73 -17.14
N GLY A 63 -2.98 -11.38 -16.02
CA GLY A 63 -2.77 -12.83 -16.00
C GLY A 63 -1.40 -13.31 -16.48
N VAL A 64 -0.56 -12.42 -16.98
CA VAL A 64 0.81 -12.73 -17.41
C VAL A 64 1.75 -12.65 -16.22
N GLU A 65 2.43 -13.73 -15.89
CA GLU A 65 3.44 -13.79 -14.86
C GLU A 65 4.82 -13.53 -15.45
N VAL A 66 5.57 -12.63 -14.85
CA VAL A 66 6.99 -12.40 -15.17
C VAL A 66 7.83 -13.27 -14.25
N THR A 67 8.55 -14.22 -14.82
CA THR A 67 9.35 -15.19 -14.06
C THR A 67 10.82 -14.83 -13.97
N ARG A 68 11.33 -14.10 -14.96
CA ARG A 68 12.74 -13.71 -15.00
C ARG A 68 12.97 -12.45 -15.80
N VAL A 69 13.92 -11.65 -15.35
CA VAL A 69 14.40 -10.44 -16.04
C VAL A 69 15.91 -10.47 -16.11
N GLU A 70 16.47 -10.30 -17.28
CA GLU A 70 17.91 -10.26 -17.50
C GLU A 70 18.30 -9.11 -18.41
N LYS A 71 19.47 -8.50 -18.14
CA LYS A 71 20.08 -7.57 -19.08
C LYS A 71 20.81 -8.36 -20.17
N ILE A 72 20.53 -8.07 -21.43
CA ILE A 72 21.21 -8.75 -22.55
C ILE A 72 22.67 -8.26 -22.62
N ARG A 73 23.62 -9.20 -22.54
CA ARG A 73 25.06 -8.91 -22.58
C ARG A 73 25.43 -8.20 -23.89
N GLY A 74 26.15 -7.08 -23.78
CA GLY A 74 26.59 -6.31 -24.95
C GLY A 74 25.53 -5.45 -25.63
N ARG A 75 24.31 -5.40 -25.09
CA ARG A 75 23.20 -4.59 -25.63
C ARG A 75 22.59 -3.72 -24.52
N ARG A 76 21.95 -2.60 -24.90
CA ARG A 76 21.12 -1.79 -23.99
C ARG A 76 19.67 -2.30 -23.97
N GLN A 77 19.51 -3.63 -23.78
CA GLN A 77 18.22 -4.30 -23.85
C GLN A 77 18.06 -5.26 -22.69
N TYR A 78 16.81 -5.51 -22.34
CA TYR A 78 16.39 -6.48 -21.33
C TYR A 78 15.59 -7.59 -21.99
N ARG A 79 15.78 -8.82 -21.49
CA ARG A 79 14.98 -10.00 -21.80
C ARG A 79 14.08 -10.28 -20.60
N VAL A 80 12.78 -10.34 -20.85
CA VAL A 80 11.76 -10.60 -19.86
C VAL A 80 11.09 -11.92 -20.21
N GLU A 81 11.25 -12.92 -19.35
CA GLU A 81 10.58 -14.21 -19.49
C GLU A 81 9.23 -14.15 -18.79
N THR A 82 8.19 -14.57 -19.49
CA THR A 82 6.82 -14.54 -19.00
C THR A 82 6.11 -15.86 -19.23
N SER A 83 4.97 -16.08 -18.55
CA SER A 83 4.11 -17.24 -18.79
C SER A 83 3.57 -17.35 -20.23
N GLU A 84 3.64 -16.27 -21.02
CA GLU A 84 3.18 -16.22 -22.42
C GLU A 84 4.33 -16.14 -23.44
N GLY A 85 5.58 -16.24 -22.99
CA GLY A 85 6.76 -16.17 -23.83
C GLY A 85 7.74 -15.08 -23.45
N ILE A 86 8.65 -14.75 -24.35
CA ILE A 86 9.76 -13.83 -24.10
C ILE A 86 9.47 -12.48 -24.74
N ILE A 87 9.76 -11.42 -24.00
CA ILE A 87 9.71 -10.03 -24.47
C ILE A 87 11.12 -9.44 -24.38
N GLU A 88 11.59 -8.82 -25.44
CA GLU A 88 12.80 -8.01 -25.43
C GLU A 88 12.42 -6.52 -25.47
N THR A 89 13.04 -5.72 -24.61
CA THR A 89 12.74 -4.29 -24.50
C THR A 89 13.99 -3.47 -24.23
N ASN A 90 13.98 -2.21 -24.69
CA ASN A 90 15.06 -1.27 -24.41
C ASN A 90 14.97 -0.66 -23.02
N ASN A 91 13.76 -0.54 -22.48
CA ASN A 91 13.51 0.08 -21.18
C ASN A 91 12.66 -0.86 -20.33
N LEU A 92 12.98 -0.95 -19.06
CA LEU A 92 12.24 -1.76 -18.08
C LEU A 92 11.99 -0.95 -16.83
N VAL A 93 10.76 -0.92 -16.36
CA VAL A 93 10.38 -0.35 -15.08
C VAL A 93 9.87 -1.47 -14.17
N ILE A 94 10.55 -1.69 -13.04
CA ILE A 94 10.12 -2.64 -12.02
C ILE A 94 9.20 -1.90 -11.05
N ALA A 95 7.91 -2.16 -11.14
CA ALA A 95 6.87 -1.50 -10.37
C ALA A 95 6.02 -2.51 -9.57
N THR A 96 6.66 -3.54 -9.02
CA THR A 96 6.00 -4.65 -8.30
C THR A 96 5.43 -4.25 -6.93
N GLY A 97 5.85 -3.11 -6.40
CA GLY A 97 5.49 -2.64 -5.07
C GLY A 97 6.22 -3.37 -3.92
N PRO A 98 6.23 -2.80 -2.71
CA PRO A 98 7.01 -3.33 -1.58
C PRO A 98 6.27 -4.40 -0.75
N PHE A 99 5.01 -4.69 -1.03
CA PHE A 99 4.15 -5.51 -0.16
C PHE A 99 3.84 -6.91 -0.71
N GLN A 100 4.67 -7.44 -1.61
CA GLN A 100 4.43 -8.72 -2.26
C GLN A 100 4.74 -9.93 -1.35
N ASN A 101 5.77 -9.81 -0.52
CA ASN A 101 6.24 -10.89 0.35
C ASN A 101 6.12 -10.45 1.81
N PRO A 102 5.06 -10.87 2.52
CA PRO A 102 4.92 -10.59 3.94
C PRO A 102 6.01 -11.31 4.75
N VAL A 103 6.59 -10.60 5.72
CA VAL A 103 7.58 -11.17 6.63
C VAL A 103 7.09 -10.99 8.06
N VAL A 104 6.91 -12.09 8.78
CA VAL A 104 6.69 -12.10 10.23
C VAL A 104 8.02 -12.44 10.89
N PRO A 105 8.65 -11.51 11.63
CA PRO A 105 9.90 -11.80 12.31
C PRO A 105 9.72 -12.92 13.35
N ASN A 106 10.63 -13.87 13.39
CA ASN A 106 10.60 -14.96 14.38
C ASN A 106 11.16 -14.50 15.72
N ILE A 107 10.52 -13.52 16.34
CA ILE A 107 10.87 -12.95 17.65
C ILE A 107 9.96 -13.43 18.79
N VAL A 108 8.81 -13.98 18.44
CA VAL A 108 7.86 -14.57 19.38
C VAL A 108 7.78 -16.05 19.08
N PRO A 109 8.06 -16.92 20.08
CA PRO A 109 7.92 -18.35 19.88
C PRO A 109 6.49 -18.72 19.49
N GLU A 110 6.35 -19.75 18.66
CA GLU A 110 5.04 -20.33 18.38
C GLU A 110 4.38 -20.79 19.68
N ASN A 111 3.17 -20.33 19.90
CA ASN A 111 2.38 -20.68 21.07
C ASN A 111 0.93 -20.94 20.62
N GLN A 112 0.38 -22.06 21.02
CA GLN A 112 -1.00 -22.44 20.66
C GLN A 112 -2.08 -21.46 21.15
N ASN A 113 -1.75 -20.64 22.15
CA ASN A 113 -2.66 -19.64 22.72
C ASN A 113 -2.51 -18.24 22.10
N VAL A 114 -1.59 -18.06 21.16
CA VAL A 114 -1.31 -16.78 20.52
C VAL A 114 -1.39 -16.93 19.01
N VAL A 115 -2.34 -16.24 18.40
CA VAL A 115 -2.42 -16.15 16.94
C VAL A 115 -1.49 -15.04 16.46
N GLN A 116 -0.55 -15.39 15.60
CA GLN A 116 0.34 -14.44 14.95
C GLN A 116 -0.05 -14.31 13.48
N MET A 117 -0.10 -13.09 12.97
CA MET A 117 -0.41 -12.82 11.56
C MET A 117 0.29 -11.58 11.05
N HIS A 118 0.51 -11.51 9.76
CA HIS A 118 0.91 -10.29 9.08
C HIS A 118 -0.32 -9.43 8.77
N SER A 119 -0.15 -8.10 8.65
CA SER A 119 -1.25 -7.17 8.31
C SER A 119 -1.94 -7.48 6.97
N ILE A 120 -1.29 -8.23 6.08
CA ILE A 120 -1.88 -8.69 4.82
C ILE A 120 -3.03 -9.69 5.04
N ASP A 121 -3.03 -10.42 6.16
CA ASP A 121 -4.02 -11.42 6.52
C ASP A 121 -5.14 -10.85 7.40
N TYR A 122 -4.90 -9.68 7.99
CA TYR A 122 -5.91 -8.97 8.77
C TYR A 122 -7.04 -8.44 7.86
N ARG A 123 -8.29 -8.60 8.29
CA ARG A 123 -9.48 -8.11 7.56
C ARG A 123 -10.29 -7.13 8.38
N ASN A 124 -10.71 -7.52 9.56
CA ASN A 124 -11.49 -6.68 10.46
C ASN A 124 -11.39 -7.21 11.91
N PRO A 125 -11.77 -6.41 12.91
CA PRO A 125 -11.70 -6.81 14.32
C PRO A 125 -12.57 -8.02 14.69
N ALA A 126 -13.67 -8.23 14.00
CA ALA A 126 -14.62 -9.31 14.29
C ALA A 126 -14.03 -10.69 13.97
N ASN A 127 -13.11 -10.76 13.03
CA ASN A 127 -12.44 -12.01 12.64
C ASN A 127 -11.33 -12.45 13.62
N LEU A 128 -10.97 -11.58 14.57
CA LEU A 128 -9.93 -11.91 15.55
C LEU A 128 -10.53 -12.66 16.75
N PRO A 129 -9.78 -13.62 17.32
CA PRO A 129 -10.20 -14.31 18.54
C PRO A 129 -10.37 -13.33 19.70
N GLY A 130 -10.98 -13.83 20.78
CA GLY A 130 -11.10 -13.08 22.04
C GLY A 130 -9.72 -12.75 22.63
N GLY A 131 -9.67 -11.74 23.50
CA GLY A 131 -8.46 -11.33 24.18
C GLY A 131 -7.88 -9.99 23.71
N GLY A 132 -6.68 -9.68 24.19
CA GLY A 132 -5.93 -8.47 23.79
C GLY A 132 -5.19 -8.66 22.49
N VAL A 133 -4.92 -7.56 21.79
CA VAL A 133 -4.19 -7.56 20.52
C VAL A 133 -2.92 -6.71 20.68
N LEU A 134 -1.77 -7.31 20.36
CA LEU A 134 -0.51 -6.57 20.21
C LEU A 134 -0.29 -6.27 18.72
N VAL A 135 -0.25 -5.01 18.37
CA VAL A 135 0.14 -4.54 17.04
C VAL A 135 1.62 -4.16 17.09
N VAL A 136 2.45 -4.83 16.29
CA VAL A 136 3.89 -4.58 16.22
C VAL A 136 4.20 -3.67 15.04
N GLY A 137 4.75 -2.50 15.33
CA GLY A 137 5.08 -1.47 14.35
C GLY A 137 4.04 -0.35 14.28
N SER A 138 4.54 0.87 14.23
CA SER A 138 3.73 2.11 14.22
C SER A 138 3.76 2.83 12.87
N GLY A 139 4.01 2.12 11.77
CA GLY A 139 3.79 2.61 10.41
C GLY A 139 2.30 2.84 10.13
N SER A 140 1.96 3.33 8.93
CA SER A 140 0.58 3.64 8.56
C SER A 140 -0.40 2.48 8.81
N SER A 141 -0.06 1.27 8.38
CA SER A 141 -0.91 0.09 8.61
C SER A 141 -1.09 -0.22 10.11
N GLY A 142 0.00 -0.22 10.87
CA GLY A 142 -0.07 -0.56 12.30
C GLY A 142 -0.94 0.40 13.09
N VAL A 143 -0.83 1.70 12.84
CA VAL A 143 -1.62 2.71 13.54
C VAL A 143 -3.09 2.65 13.15
N GLN A 144 -3.39 2.49 11.85
CA GLN A 144 -4.78 2.39 11.38
C GLN A 144 -5.47 1.14 11.93
N ILE A 145 -4.79 -0.01 11.93
CA ILE A 145 -5.31 -1.26 12.50
C ILE A 145 -5.49 -1.12 14.01
N ALA A 146 -4.52 -0.52 14.72
CA ALA A 146 -4.64 -0.32 16.16
C ALA A 146 -5.82 0.59 16.53
N ASP A 147 -6.04 1.66 15.76
CA ASP A 147 -7.17 2.57 15.95
C ASP A 147 -8.52 1.86 15.71
N GLU A 148 -8.65 1.12 14.61
CA GLU A 148 -9.85 0.33 14.31
C GLU A 148 -10.17 -0.69 15.42
N LEU A 149 -9.15 -1.41 15.88
CA LEU A 149 -9.29 -2.38 16.97
C LEU A 149 -9.75 -1.72 18.27
N LEU A 150 -9.19 -0.54 18.58
CA LEU A 150 -9.57 0.24 19.76
C LEU A 150 -11.02 0.72 19.66
N GLN A 151 -11.42 1.27 18.51
CA GLN A 151 -12.80 1.70 18.26
C GLN A 151 -13.81 0.54 18.33
N PHE A 152 -13.38 -0.65 17.95
CA PHE A 152 -14.18 -1.88 18.08
C PHE A 152 -14.30 -2.38 19.53
N GLY A 153 -13.53 -1.81 20.47
CA GLY A 153 -13.56 -2.18 21.90
C GLY A 153 -12.59 -3.31 22.27
N LYS A 154 -11.61 -3.63 21.43
CA LYS A 154 -10.52 -4.55 21.78
C LYS A 154 -9.53 -3.88 22.75
N LYS A 155 -8.92 -4.68 23.64
CA LYS A 155 -7.74 -4.22 24.40
C LYS A 155 -6.53 -4.26 23.47
N VAL A 156 -5.97 -3.08 23.16
CA VAL A 156 -4.89 -2.92 22.17
C VAL A 156 -3.61 -2.50 22.83
N TYR A 157 -2.51 -3.12 22.40
CA TYR A 157 -1.14 -2.71 22.69
C TYR A 157 -0.44 -2.39 21.37
N LEU A 158 0.24 -1.25 21.29
CA LEU A 158 1.01 -0.85 20.12
C LEU A 158 2.49 -0.83 20.47
N SER A 159 3.29 -1.65 19.80
CA SER A 159 4.75 -1.61 19.89
C SER A 159 5.30 -0.56 18.93
N VAL A 160 5.96 0.45 19.47
CA VAL A 160 6.48 1.61 18.74
C VAL A 160 7.99 1.63 18.80
N GLY A 161 8.65 1.65 17.64
CA GLY A 161 10.09 1.90 17.54
C GLY A 161 10.43 3.39 17.68
N PRO A 162 11.70 3.75 17.85
CA PRO A 162 12.11 5.14 17.92
C PRO A 162 11.88 5.82 16.55
N HIS A 163 10.99 6.80 16.51
CA HIS A 163 10.74 7.63 15.34
C HIS A 163 9.94 8.88 15.73
N ASP A 164 10.12 9.94 14.98
CA ASP A 164 9.29 11.13 15.08
C ASP A 164 8.09 11.01 14.13
N ARG A 165 6.94 11.43 14.61
CA ARG A 165 5.71 11.41 13.80
C ARG A 165 5.05 12.78 13.83
N PRO A 166 4.97 13.48 12.71
CA PRO A 166 4.25 14.73 12.63
C PRO A 166 2.74 14.49 12.81
N PRO A 167 2.01 15.48 13.32
CA PRO A 167 0.56 15.40 13.40
C PRO A 167 -0.06 15.28 12.01
N ARG A 168 -1.10 14.46 11.86
CA ARG A 168 -1.80 14.29 10.59
C ARG A 168 -2.39 15.61 10.07
N ARG A 169 -2.90 16.43 10.97
CA ARG A 169 -3.43 17.77 10.66
C ARG A 169 -2.74 18.81 11.51
N TYR A 170 -2.33 19.90 10.88
CA TYR A 170 -1.79 21.07 11.55
C TYR A 170 -2.44 22.32 10.97
N ARG A 171 -2.96 23.19 11.83
CA ARG A 171 -3.70 24.42 11.45
C ARG A 171 -4.83 24.16 10.45
N GLY A 172 -5.57 23.05 10.65
CA GLY A 172 -6.71 22.68 9.80
C GLY A 172 -6.35 22.03 8.46
N LEU A 173 -5.08 21.99 8.09
CA LEU A 173 -4.61 21.41 6.82
C LEU A 173 -3.94 20.05 7.04
N ASP A 174 -4.05 19.18 6.03
CA ASP A 174 -3.44 17.86 6.05
C ASP A 174 -1.91 17.92 5.99
N TYR A 175 -1.25 16.92 6.57
CA TYR A 175 0.21 16.80 6.56
C TYR A 175 0.80 16.83 5.13
N VAL A 176 0.15 16.18 4.17
CA VAL A 176 0.63 16.15 2.78
C VAL A 176 0.62 17.53 2.12
N TRP A 177 -0.31 18.42 2.52
CA TRP A 177 -0.30 19.81 2.08
C TRP A 177 0.94 20.56 2.56
N TRP A 178 1.31 20.35 3.83
CA TRP A 178 2.51 20.96 4.42
C TRP A 178 3.79 20.45 3.76
N LEU A 179 3.86 19.17 3.40
CA LEU A 179 5.01 18.63 2.66
C LEU A 179 5.22 19.37 1.33
N GLY A 180 4.11 19.69 0.62
CA GLY A 180 4.17 20.48 -0.62
C GLY A 180 4.67 21.89 -0.38
N VAL A 181 4.11 22.62 0.59
CA VAL A 181 4.49 24.00 0.91
C VAL A 181 5.94 24.10 1.40
N LEU A 182 6.41 23.12 2.13
CA LEU A 182 7.79 23.06 2.65
C LEU A 182 8.80 22.58 1.60
N GLY A 183 8.36 22.18 0.41
CA GLY A 183 9.23 21.70 -0.67
C GLY A 183 9.74 20.26 -0.48
N HIS A 184 9.24 19.51 0.51
CA HIS A 184 9.70 18.14 0.80
C HIS A 184 9.39 17.14 -0.31
N TRP A 185 8.45 17.45 -1.23
CA TRP A 185 8.19 16.63 -2.41
C TRP A 185 9.34 16.61 -3.41
N ASP A 186 10.15 17.67 -3.42
CA ASP A 186 11.26 17.86 -4.35
C ASP A 186 12.62 17.44 -3.74
N GLU A 187 12.63 17.03 -2.48
CA GLU A 187 13.84 16.56 -1.80
C GLU A 187 14.29 15.22 -2.39
N GLN A 188 15.53 15.21 -2.88
CA GLN A 188 16.17 13.96 -3.30
C GLN A 188 16.65 13.19 -2.06
N THR A 189 16.40 11.88 -2.02
CA THR A 189 17.03 11.02 -1.02
C THR A 189 18.54 11.13 -1.17
N PRO A 190 19.29 11.46 -0.10
CA PRO A 190 20.74 11.50 -0.18
C PRO A 190 21.26 10.17 -0.72
N THR A 191 22.01 10.20 -1.79
CA THR A 191 22.73 9.03 -2.29
C THR A 191 23.84 8.72 -1.29
N SER A 192 23.68 7.61 -0.57
CA SER A 192 24.72 7.04 0.33
C SER A 192 25.89 6.49 -0.46
#